data_53576daeb99b3d868aeafef8ab54f8a1
#
_entry.id   53576daeb99b3d868aeafef8ab54f8a1
#
_cell.length_a   1.000
_cell.length_b   1.000
_cell.length_c   1.000
_cell.angle_alpha   90.00
_cell.angle_beta   90.00
_cell.angle_gamma   90.00
#
_symmetry.space_group_name_H-M   'P 1'
#
loop_
_entity.id
_entity.type
_entity.pdbx_description
1 polymer ?
#
loop_
_entity_poly.entity_id
_entity_poly.type
_entity_poly.pdbx_seq_one_letter_code
_entity_poly.pdbx_strand_id
1 'polypeptide(L)'
;GIHAALATWPAVQAAIQRGETPIVAVLGAGSMGLCAIAGLRRYVPQVRIIVGARYPHQQAFARSLGADVVVPAAELARAVRRESGGHIVGDYLSGGCHATIDAVGSSDSIMDCLKFTRPRGRVVLLGMPAVVSLDLTGLWHRETALIGAYTYGTESMPDGTKRHTFDLAIETAADCQLNRLVSATYRLDDYQNALAHAAGAGRRGAVKIVFDLRASDARNKKETN
;
A
#
# COMPACT_ATOMS: atom_id res chain seq x y z
N GLY A 1 3.17 -5.31 2.86
CA GLY A 1 2.74 -4.89 1.51
C GLY A 1 2.21 -6.08 0.71
N ILE A 2 2.97 -7.16 0.56
CA ILE A 2 2.56 -8.35 -0.22
C ILE A 2 1.29 -8.97 0.34
N HIS A 3 1.22 -9.19 1.65
CA HIS A 3 0.01 -9.68 2.32
C HIS A 3 -1.23 -8.81 2.00
N ALA A 4 -1.09 -7.48 2.10
CA ALA A 4 -2.19 -6.57 1.78
C ALA A 4 -2.61 -6.64 0.29
N ALA A 5 -1.66 -6.81 -0.62
CA ALA A 5 -1.96 -7.00 -2.04
C ALA A 5 -2.78 -8.28 -2.27
N LEU A 6 -2.36 -9.41 -1.70
CA LEU A 6 -3.06 -10.68 -1.82
C LEU A 6 -4.41 -10.69 -1.08
N ALA A 7 -4.55 -9.92 0.00
CA ALA A 7 -5.82 -9.74 0.70
C ALA A 7 -6.90 -9.07 -0.18
N THR A 8 -6.54 -8.42 -1.30
CA THR A 8 -7.51 -7.90 -2.27
C THR A 8 -8.09 -8.99 -3.17
N TRP A 9 -7.43 -10.15 -3.27
CA TRP A 9 -7.73 -11.18 -4.26
C TRP A 9 -9.20 -11.62 -4.30
N PRO A 10 -9.92 -11.87 -3.19
CA PRO A 10 -11.32 -12.29 -3.27
C PRO A 10 -12.22 -11.30 -4.02
N ALA A 11 -12.00 -10.00 -3.86
CA ALA A 11 -12.78 -8.98 -4.56
C ALA A 11 -12.37 -8.86 -6.04
N VAL A 12 -11.08 -9.02 -6.34
CA VAL A 12 -10.53 -9.05 -7.69
C VAL A 12 -11.04 -10.29 -8.44
N GLN A 13 -10.98 -11.46 -7.83
CA GLN A 13 -11.47 -12.71 -8.40
C GLN A 13 -12.96 -12.62 -8.74
N ALA A 14 -13.77 -12.09 -7.84
CA ALA A 14 -15.20 -11.88 -8.08
C ALA A 14 -15.47 -10.93 -9.26
N ALA A 15 -14.63 -9.92 -9.48
CA ALA A 15 -14.71 -9.03 -10.64
C ALA A 15 -14.39 -9.78 -11.93
N ILE A 16 -13.29 -10.53 -11.95
CA ILE A 16 -12.88 -11.35 -13.11
C ILE A 16 -13.99 -12.34 -13.50
N GLN A 17 -14.61 -13.01 -12.52
CA GLN A 17 -15.70 -13.94 -12.75
C GLN A 17 -16.94 -13.29 -13.38
N ARG A 18 -17.13 -11.97 -13.18
CA ARG A 18 -18.20 -11.20 -13.83
C ARG A 18 -17.81 -10.62 -15.18
N GLY A 19 -16.58 -10.89 -15.67
CA GLY A 19 -16.08 -10.32 -16.91
C GLY A 19 -15.69 -8.83 -16.79
N GLU A 20 -15.51 -8.32 -15.56
CA GLU A 20 -15.12 -6.94 -15.30
C GLU A 20 -13.59 -6.81 -15.23
N THR A 21 -13.03 -5.65 -15.63
CA THR A 21 -11.63 -5.33 -15.35
C THR A 21 -11.51 -4.91 -13.88
N PRO A 22 -10.81 -5.68 -13.05
CA PRO A 22 -10.70 -5.34 -11.63
C PRO A 22 -9.89 -4.06 -11.41
N ILE A 23 -10.39 -3.19 -10.55
CA ILE A 23 -9.74 -1.93 -10.17
C ILE A 23 -9.38 -2.01 -8.68
N VAL A 24 -8.12 -1.76 -8.37
CA VAL A 24 -7.64 -1.62 -6.98
C VAL A 24 -7.02 -0.24 -6.80
N ALA A 25 -7.47 0.50 -5.80
CA ALA A 25 -6.84 1.77 -5.43
C ALA A 25 -5.93 1.58 -4.20
N VAL A 26 -4.80 2.29 -4.19
CA VAL A 26 -3.88 2.36 -3.05
C VAL A 26 -3.80 3.80 -2.58
N LEU A 27 -4.22 4.06 -1.35
CA LEU A 27 -4.10 5.36 -0.71
C LEU A 27 -2.86 5.39 0.17
N GLY A 28 -1.89 6.20 -0.22
CA GLY A 28 -0.58 6.31 0.42
C GLY A 28 0.51 5.49 -0.28
N ALA A 29 1.59 6.16 -0.68
CA ALA A 29 2.75 5.56 -1.35
C ALA A 29 4.03 5.73 -0.50
N GLY A 30 3.94 5.47 0.79
CA GLY A 30 5.09 5.21 1.66
C GLY A 30 5.67 3.82 1.40
N SER A 31 6.64 3.40 2.21
CA SER A 31 7.30 2.09 2.04
C SER A 31 6.32 0.93 1.89
N MET A 32 5.29 0.87 2.76
CA MET A 32 4.32 -0.23 2.75
C MET A 32 3.39 -0.18 1.54
N GLY A 33 2.90 1.03 1.16
CA GLY A 33 2.07 1.21 -0.03
C GLY A 33 2.81 0.88 -1.32
N LEU A 34 4.07 1.29 -1.44
CA LEU A 34 4.91 0.93 -2.59
C LEU A 34 5.16 -0.59 -2.70
N CYS A 35 5.40 -1.26 -1.56
CA CYS A 35 5.47 -2.72 -1.54
C CYS A 35 4.13 -3.39 -1.91
N ALA A 36 2.99 -2.80 -1.53
CA ALA A 36 1.69 -3.31 -1.93
C ALA A 36 1.46 -3.16 -3.45
N ILE A 37 1.87 -2.05 -4.06
CA ILE A 37 1.82 -1.84 -5.51
C ILE A 37 2.64 -2.90 -6.24
N ALA A 38 3.89 -3.16 -5.79
CA ALA A 38 4.73 -4.21 -6.36
C ALA A 38 4.07 -5.60 -6.23
N GLY A 39 3.48 -5.89 -5.08
CA GLY A 39 2.74 -7.13 -4.85
C GLY A 39 1.50 -7.29 -5.73
N LEU A 40 0.70 -6.23 -5.88
CA LEU A 40 -0.45 -6.21 -6.79
C LEU A 40 -0.02 -6.52 -8.22
N ARG A 41 0.99 -5.83 -8.72
CA ARG A 41 1.46 -6.01 -10.10
C ARG A 41 2.01 -7.41 -10.36
N ARG A 42 2.66 -8.01 -9.36
CA ARG A 42 3.30 -9.32 -9.49
C ARG A 42 2.34 -10.49 -9.30
N TYR A 43 1.44 -10.41 -8.33
CA TYR A 43 0.67 -11.57 -7.87
C TYR A 43 -0.83 -11.47 -8.10
N VAL A 44 -1.37 -10.30 -8.44
CA VAL A 44 -2.80 -10.12 -8.68
C VAL A 44 -3.01 -9.85 -10.17
N PRO A 45 -3.48 -10.86 -10.94
CA PRO A 45 -3.56 -10.74 -12.38
C PRO A 45 -4.64 -9.75 -12.83
N GLN A 46 -4.43 -9.16 -14.02
CA GLN A 46 -5.39 -8.30 -14.72
C GLN A 46 -5.89 -7.07 -13.96
N VAL A 47 -5.24 -6.73 -12.83
CA VAL A 47 -5.67 -5.61 -12.00
C VAL A 47 -5.21 -4.27 -12.58
N ARG A 48 -6.12 -3.30 -12.63
CA ARG A 48 -5.81 -1.88 -12.85
C ARG A 48 -5.54 -1.21 -11.52
N ILE A 49 -4.35 -0.63 -11.36
CA ILE A 49 -3.86 -0.07 -10.10
C ILE A 49 -3.92 1.46 -10.17
N ILE A 50 -4.69 2.07 -9.26
CA ILE A 50 -4.80 3.53 -9.11
C ILE A 50 -4.15 3.92 -7.79
N VAL A 51 -3.25 4.91 -7.79
CA VAL A 51 -2.50 5.29 -6.59
C VAL A 51 -2.68 6.77 -6.28
N GLY A 52 -3.06 7.06 -5.04
CA GLY A 52 -3.02 8.39 -4.46
C GLY A 52 -1.74 8.59 -3.64
N ALA A 53 -0.85 9.47 -4.07
CA ALA A 53 0.42 9.72 -3.42
C ALA A 53 0.65 11.22 -3.18
N ARG A 54 1.12 11.57 -1.96
CA ARG A 54 1.26 12.97 -1.54
C ARG A 54 2.44 13.69 -2.19
N TYR A 55 3.56 12.98 -2.37
CA TYR A 55 4.83 13.60 -2.79
C TYR A 55 5.26 13.13 -4.18
N PRO A 56 5.90 14.01 -5.00
CA PRO A 56 6.31 13.66 -6.37
C PRO A 56 7.22 12.43 -6.46
N HIS A 57 8.17 12.28 -5.54
CA HIS A 57 9.06 11.11 -5.52
C HIS A 57 8.30 9.79 -5.26
N GLN A 58 7.28 9.81 -4.38
CA GLN A 58 6.41 8.67 -4.14
C GLN A 58 5.59 8.33 -5.40
N GLN A 59 5.10 9.35 -6.11
CA GLN A 59 4.39 9.16 -7.37
C GLN A 59 5.30 8.54 -8.44
N ALA A 60 6.56 8.98 -8.52
CA ALA A 60 7.54 8.41 -9.44
C ALA A 60 7.81 6.93 -9.14
N PHE A 61 8.02 6.57 -7.86
CA PHE A 61 8.18 5.19 -7.44
C PHE A 61 6.92 4.34 -7.73
N ALA A 62 5.73 4.86 -7.45
CA ALA A 62 4.48 4.14 -7.74
C ALA A 62 4.36 3.79 -9.23
N ARG A 63 4.67 4.73 -10.13
CA ARG A 63 4.69 4.47 -11.59
C ARG A 63 5.72 3.41 -11.95
N SER A 64 6.94 3.52 -11.42
CA SER A 64 8.03 2.57 -11.73
C SER A 64 7.77 1.16 -11.19
N LEU A 65 6.88 0.99 -10.20
CA LEU A 65 6.44 -0.29 -9.67
C LEU A 65 5.18 -0.83 -10.35
N GLY A 66 4.70 -0.16 -11.40
CA GLY A 66 3.64 -0.66 -12.26
C GLY A 66 2.23 -0.16 -11.92
N ALA A 67 2.09 0.96 -11.20
CA ALA A 67 0.78 1.61 -11.08
C ALA A 67 0.32 2.18 -12.43
N ASP A 68 -0.93 1.94 -12.81
CA ASP A 68 -1.49 2.38 -14.09
C ASP A 68 -1.89 3.87 -14.06
N VAL A 69 -2.41 4.32 -12.92
CA VAL A 69 -2.80 5.71 -12.70
C VAL A 69 -2.23 6.19 -11.39
N VAL A 70 -1.48 7.29 -11.42
CA VAL A 70 -0.88 7.88 -10.22
C VAL A 70 -1.20 9.36 -10.17
N VAL A 71 -1.88 9.77 -9.09
CA VAL A 71 -2.37 11.13 -8.88
C VAL A 71 -1.97 11.65 -7.49
N PRO A 72 -2.02 12.97 -7.26
CA PRO A 72 -2.01 13.52 -5.90
C PRO A 72 -3.10 12.87 -5.03
N ALA A 73 -2.82 12.66 -3.74
CA ALA A 73 -3.76 11.98 -2.85
C ALA A 73 -5.16 12.62 -2.85
N ALA A 74 -5.23 13.96 -2.91
CA ALA A 74 -6.50 14.70 -2.96
C ALA A 74 -7.31 14.48 -4.25
N GLU A 75 -6.69 13.96 -5.31
CA GLU A 75 -7.35 13.69 -6.59
C GLU A 75 -7.76 12.22 -6.75
N LEU A 76 -7.48 11.37 -5.77
CA LEU A 76 -7.73 9.93 -5.87
C LEU A 76 -9.22 9.62 -6.12
N ALA A 77 -10.14 10.27 -5.41
CA ALA A 77 -11.58 10.11 -5.61
C ALA A 77 -12.01 10.37 -7.06
N ARG A 78 -11.49 11.46 -7.64
CA ARG A 78 -11.77 11.83 -9.04
C ARG A 78 -11.19 10.80 -10.00
N ALA A 79 -9.97 10.33 -9.76
CA ALA A 79 -9.35 9.31 -10.58
C ALA A 79 -10.14 7.99 -10.53
N VAL A 80 -10.50 7.52 -9.34
CA VAL A 80 -11.32 6.31 -9.17
C VAL A 80 -12.66 6.44 -9.89
N ARG A 81 -13.34 7.58 -9.76
CA ARG A 81 -14.61 7.83 -10.45
C ARG A 81 -14.45 7.73 -11.96
N ARG A 82 -13.43 8.35 -12.52
CA ARG A 82 -13.16 8.31 -13.97
C ARG A 82 -12.86 6.90 -14.46
N GLU A 83 -12.03 6.16 -13.75
CA GLU A 83 -11.59 4.82 -14.14
C GLU A 83 -12.68 3.75 -13.94
N SER A 84 -13.59 3.94 -12.98
CA SER A 84 -14.69 3.01 -12.70
C SER A 84 -15.99 3.36 -13.45
N GLY A 85 -16.07 4.53 -14.08
CA GLY A 85 -17.32 5.03 -14.68
C GLY A 85 -18.41 5.34 -13.66
N GLY A 86 -18.07 5.41 -12.35
CA GLY A 86 -19.02 5.65 -11.30
C GLY A 86 -19.54 7.09 -11.22
N HIS A 87 -20.72 7.26 -10.65
CA HIS A 87 -21.32 8.56 -10.33
C HIS A 87 -21.28 8.82 -8.83
N ILE A 88 -21.35 10.08 -8.43
CA ILE A 88 -21.46 10.47 -7.03
C ILE A 88 -22.94 10.32 -6.60
N VAL A 89 -23.16 9.60 -5.50
CA VAL A 89 -24.46 9.43 -4.86
C VAL A 89 -24.29 9.74 -3.37
N GLY A 90 -24.74 10.93 -2.95
CA GLY A 90 -24.37 11.48 -1.65
C GLY A 90 -22.86 11.64 -1.53
N ASP A 91 -22.27 11.04 -0.50
CA ASP A 91 -20.82 11.07 -0.25
C ASP A 91 -20.06 9.88 -0.88
N TYR A 92 -20.74 8.99 -1.58
CA TYR A 92 -20.19 7.73 -2.09
C TYR A 92 -20.22 7.66 -3.62
N LEU A 93 -19.38 6.79 -4.18
CA LEU A 93 -19.47 6.45 -5.60
C LEU A 93 -20.51 5.32 -5.81
N SER A 94 -21.36 5.41 -6.82
CA SER A 94 -22.29 4.34 -7.21
C SER A 94 -21.56 3.07 -7.66
N GLY A 95 -20.38 3.24 -8.27
CA GLY A 95 -19.39 2.23 -8.60
C GLY A 95 -18.19 2.29 -7.66
N GLY A 96 -16.98 2.37 -8.21
CA GLY A 96 -15.74 2.50 -7.49
C GLY A 96 -14.82 1.30 -7.66
N CYS A 97 -13.78 1.24 -6.83
CA CYS A 97 -12.81 0.16 -6.86
C CYS A 97 -13.37 -1.14 -6.32
N HIS A 98 -12.93 -2.26 -6.85
CA HIS A 98 -13.25 -3.60 -6.34
C HIS A 98 -12.60 -3.84 -4.99
N ALA A 99 -11.37 -3.32 -4.83
CA ALA A 99 -10.74 -3.23 -3.52
C ALA A 99 -9.96 -1.92 -3.38
N THR A 100 -9.76 -1.49 -2.14
CA THR A 100 -8.86 -0.38 -1.79
C THR A 100 -7.88 -0.84 -0.73
N ILE A 101 -6.66 -0.31 -0.76
CA ILE A 101 -5.64 -0.52 0.27
C ILE A 101 -5.38 0.83 0.93
N ASP A 102 -5.71 0.95 2.20
CA ASP A 102 -5.30 2.09 3.01
C ASP A 102 -3.91 1.83 3.60
N ALA A 103 -2.90 2.53 3.09
CA ALA A 103 -1.52 2.48 3.59
C ALA A 103 -1.15 3.71 4.44
N VAL A 104 -2.15 4.44 4.93
CA VAL A 104 -2.01 5.63 5.80
C VAL A 104 -2.46 5.33 7.21
N GLY A 105 -3.70 4.84 7.41
CA GLY A 105 -4.24 4.44 8.71
C GLY A 105 -4.84 5.60 9.52
N SER A 106 -5.31 6.67 8.90
CA SER A 106 -6.05 7.74 9.58
C SER A 106 -7.55 7.57 9.41
N SER A 107 -8.36 8.23 10.27
CA SER A 107 -9.82 8.26 10.11
C SER A 107 -10.21 8.69 8.68
N ASP A 108 -9.61 9.77 8.18
CA ASP A 108 -9.92 10.32 6.86
C ASP A 108 -9.56 9.33 5.74
N SER A 109 -8.39 8.68 5.81
CA SER A 109 -7.97 7.74 4.76
C SER A 109 -8.84 6.48 4.74
N ILE A 110 -9.25 5.98 5.91
CA ILE A 110 -10.16 4.83 6.00
C ILE A 110 -11.53 5.21 5.44
N MET A 111 -12.06 6.38 5.82
CA MET A 111 -13.33 6.88 5.30
C MET A 111 -13.29 7.10 3.80
N ASP A 112 -12.22 7.65 3.27
CA ASP A 112 -12.01 7.81 1.84
C ASP A 112 -12.01 6.45 1.13
N CYS A 113 -11.29 5.46 1.65
CA CYS A 113 -11.31 4.11 1.11
C CYS A 113 -12.72 3.48 1.11
N LEU A 114 -13.51 3.68 2.18
CA LEU A 114 -14.91 3.24 2.21
C LEU A 114 -15.77 3.92 1.14
N LYS A 115 -15.56 5.23 0.89
CA LYS A 115 -16.28 6.00 -0.15
C LYS A 115 -15.93 5.56 -1.57
N PHE A 116 -14.66 5.18 -1.81
CA PHE A 116 -14.17 4.79 -3.14
C PHE A 116 -14.42 3.33 -3.48
N THR A 117 -14.60 2.48 -2.48
CA THR A 117 -14.85 1.05 -2.66
C THR A 117 -16.29 0.85 -3.10
N ARG A 118 -16.51 0.06 -4.15
CA ARG A 118 -17.84 -0.29 -4.64
C ARG A 118 -18.63 -1.10 -3.60
N PRO A 119 -19.97 -1.16 -3.71
CA PRO A 119 -20.77 -2.10 -2.90
C PRO A 119 -20.25 -3.53 -3.02
N ARG A 120 -20.20 -4.25 -1.90
CA ARG A 120 -19.62 -5.60 -1.75
C ARG A 120 -18.13 -5.70 -2.10
N GLY A 121 -17.45 -4.55 -2.18
CA GLY A 121 -16.01 -4.49 -2.35
C GLY A 121 -15.26 -4.71 -1.04
N ARG A 122 -13.94 -4.49 -1.08
CA ARG A 122 -13.07 -4.76 0.08
C ARG A 122 -12.12 -3.61 0.34
N VAL A 123 -12.07 -3.15 1.58
CA VAL A 123 -11.04 -2.23 2.08
C VAL A 123 -10.03 -3.04 2.89
N VAL A 124 -8.76 -2.95 2.52
CA VAL A 124 -7.63 -3.58 3.20
C VAL A 124 -6.88 -2.51 3.98
N LEU A 125 -6.90 -2.59 5.30
CA LEU A 125 -6.22 -1.67 6.20
C LEU A 125 -4.79 -2.16 6.43
N LEU A 126 -3.84 -1.55 5.74
CA LEU A 126 -2.40 -1.81 5.85
C LEU A 126 -1.71 -0.77 6.73
N GLY A 127 -2.18 0.48 6.70
CA GLY A 127 -1.73 1.53 7.61
C GLY A 127 -2.06 1.15 9.05
N MET A 128 -1.20 1.51 9.98
CA MET A 128 -1.39 1.20 11.40
C MET A 128 -2.24 2.30 12.07
N PRO A 129 -3.56 2.10 12.21
CA PRO A 129 -4.40 3.05 12.92
C PRO A 129 -4.16 2.95 14.42
N ALA A 130 -4.25 4.09 15.09
CA ALA A 130 -4.42 4.12 16.54
C ALA A 130 -5.93 4.02 16.87
N VAL A 131 -6.41 4.72 17.90
CA VAL A 131 -7.84 4.90 18.11
C VAL A 131 -8.36 5.89 17.08
N VAL A 132 -9.34 5.47 16.27
CA VAL A 132 -9.95 6.27 15.20
C VAL A 132 -11.47 6.32 15.36
N SER A 133 -12.09 7.42 14.95
CA SER A 133 -13.55 7.55 14.88
C SER A 133 -13.97 7.40 13.42
N LEU A 134 -14.92 6.51 13.15
CA LEU A 134 -15.42 6.20 11.80
C LEU A 134 -16.94 6.21 11.76
N ASP A 135 -17.52 6.76 10.70
CA ASP A 135 -18.91 6.53 10.33
C ASP A 135 -18.99 5.23 9.53
N LEU A 136 -19.55 4.21 10.14
CA LEU A 136 -19.69 2.89 9.52
C LEU A 136 -20.99 2.72 8.71
N THR A 137 -21.80 3.77 8.55
CA THR A 137 -23.04 3.73 7.76
C THR A 137 -22.76 3.21 6.35
N GLY A 138 -21.72 3.74 5.70
CA GLY A 138 -21.31 3.32 4.36
C GLY A 138 -20.85 1.86 4.28
N LEU A 139 -20.14 1.39 5.30
CA LEU A 139 -19.74 -0.01 5.39
C LEU A 139 -20.94 -0.93 5.48
N TRP A 140 -21.90 -0.59 6.35
CA TRP A 140 -23.10 -1.39 6.58
C TRP A 140 -24.02 -1.44 5.35
N HIS A 141 -24.46 -0.29 4.82
CA HIS A 141 -25.45 -0.27 3.74
C HIS A 141 -24.89 -0.69 2.38
N ARG A 142 -23.56 -0.65 2.20
CA ARG A 142 -22.90 -1.10 0.96
C ARG A 142 -22.36 -2.53 1.07
N GLU A 143 -22.53 -3.19 2.21
CA GLU A 143 -22.00 -4.54 2.46
C GLU A 143 -20.49 -4.64 2.16
N THR A 144 -19.73 -3.57 2.46
CA THR A 144 -18.28 -3.51 2.19
C THR A 144 -17.53 -4.23 3.29
N ALA A 145 -16.55 -5.06 2.93
CA ALA A 145 -15.65 -5.69 3.90
C ALA A 145 -14.51 -4.73 4.27
N LEU A 146 -14.28 -4.51 5.57
CA LEU A 146 -13.10 -3.85 6.11
C LEU A 146 -12.24 -4.89 6.83
N ILE A 147 -11.03 -5.13 6.36
CA ILE A 147 -10.12 -6.15 6.90
C ILE A 147 -8.74 -5.57 7.18
N GLY A 148 -8.10 -6.03 8.25
CA GLY A 148 -6.73 -5.70 8.57
C GLY A 148 -5.74 -6.57 7.80
N ALA A 149 -4.60 -5.99 7.43
CA ALA A 149 -3.46 -6.70 6.86
C ALA A 149 -2.23 -6.49 7.77
N TYR A 150 -2.06 -7.38 8.72
CA TYR A 150 -0.97 -7.33 9.71
C TYR A 150 0.04 -8.44 9.47
N THR A 151 1.30 -8.09 9.52
CA THR A 151 2.46 -8.98 9.44
C THR A 151 2.51 -9.86 8.17
N TYR A 152 2.72 -11.15 8.36
CA TYR A 152 2.93 -12.16 7.32
C TYR A 152 2.47 -13.53 7.82
N GLY A 153 2.19 -14.43 6.90
CA GLY A 153 1.73 -15.78 7.20
C GLY A 153 1.84 -16.68 5.97
N THR A 154 0.84 -17.51 5.75
CA THR A 154 0.69 -18.31 4.54
C THR A 154 -0.43 -17.74 3.69
N GLU A 155 -0.09 -17.35 2.48
CA GLU A 155 -1.02 -16.78 1.52
C GLU A 155 -1.64 -17.85 0.62
N SER A 156 -2.92 -17.67 0.31
CA SER A 156 -3.56 -18.39 -0.79
C SER A 156 -3.38 -17.59 -2.07
N MET A 157 -2.65 -18.15 -3.01
CA MET A 157 -2.33 -17.49 -4.27
C MET A 157 -3.52 -17.58 -5.27
N PRO A 158 -3.57 -16.70 -6.29
CA PRO A 158 -4.60 -16.75 -7.33
C PRO A 158 -4.67 -18.09 -8.09
N ASP A 159 -3.57 -18.80 -8.20
CA ASP A 159 -3.49 -20.12 -8.82
C ASP A 159 -3.91 -21.30 -7.89
N GLY A 160 -4.35 -20.99 -6.67
CA GLY A 160 -4.77 -21.95 -5.66
C GLY A 160 -3.62 -22.54 -4.81
N THR A 161 -2.37 -22.23 -5.11
CA THR A 161 -1.23 -22.66 -4.31
C THR A 161 -1.15 -21.90 -2.98
N LYS A 162 -0.37 -22.42 -2.04
CA LYS A 162 -0.07 -21.75 -0.77
C LYS A 162 1.40 -21.42 -0.70
N ARG A 163 1.72 -20.19 -0.29
CA ARG A 163 3.10 -19.71 -0.18
C ARG A 163 3.30 -18.85 1.05
N HIS A 164 4.47 -18.88 1.66
CA HIS A 164 4.81 -17.98 2.75
C HIS A 164 4.95 -16.53 2.24
N THR A 165 4.29 -15.59 2.94
CA THR A 165 4.36 -14.15 2.60
C THR A 165 5.80 -13.64 2.57
N PHE A 166 6.66 -14.14 3.46
CA PHE A 166 8.05 -13.69 3.58
C PHE A 166 8.88 -14.09 2.36
N ASP A 167 8.68 -15.30 1.83
CA ASP A 167 9.35 -15.77 0.61
C ASP A 167 8.93 -14.92 -0.59
N LEU A 168 7.62 -14.67 -0.72
CA LEU A 168 7.08 -13.77 -1.75
C LEU A 168 7.64 -12.35 -1.65
N ALA A 169 7.84 -11.85 -0.42
CA ALA A 169 8.40 -10.52 -0.17
C ALA A 169 9.87 -10.43 -0.58
N ILE A 170 10.69 -11.46 -0.28
CA ILE A 170 12.10 -11.52 -0.68
C ILE A 170 12.22 -11.54 -2.21
N GLU A 171 11.48 -12.41 -2.89
CA GLU A 171 11.44 -12.48 -4.35
C GLU A 171 11.03 -11.15 -4.97
N THR A 172 9.94 -10.53 -4.44
CA THR A 172 9.49 -9.23 -4.93
C THR A 172 10.53 -8.13 -4.70
N ALA A 173 11.22 -8.16 -3.55
CA ALA A 173 12.25 -7.17 -3.25
C ALA A 173 13.43 -7.27 -4.22
N ALA A 174 13.84 -8.47 -4.60
CA ALA A 174 14.90 -8.70 -5.56
C ALA A 174 14.47 -8.28 -6.98
N ASP A 175 13.35 -8.80 -7.46
CA ASP A 175 12.93 -8.60 -8.86
C ASP A 175 12.47 -7.17 -9.16
N CYS A 176 11.81 -6.51 -8.19
CA CYS A 176 11.39 -5.11 -8.31
C CYS A 176 12.47 -4.12 -7.85
N GLN A 177 13.65 -4.60 -7.43
CA GLN A 177 14.75 -3.77 -6.94
C GLN A 177 14.29 -2.81 -5.82
N LEU A 178 13.56 -3.32 -4.82
CA LEU A 178 13.00 -2.50 -3.74
C LEU A 178 14.05 -1.88 -2.81
N ASN A 179 15.32 -2.31 -2.90
CA ASN A 179 16.46 -1.68 -2.24
C ASN A 179 16.57 -0.18 -2.60
N ARG A 180 16.15 0.24 -3.80
CA ARG A 180 16.13 1.65 -4.22
C ARG A 180 15.16 2.53 -3.42
N LEU A 181 14.25 1.94 -2.63
CA LEU A 181 13.40 2.68 -1.70
C LEU A 181 14.16 3.14 -0.46
N VAL A 182 15.32 2.55 -0.17
CA VAL A 182 16.21 3.01 0.91
C VAL A 182 16.82 4.34 0.51
N SER A 183 16.35 5.40 1.14
CA SER A 183 16.72 6.78 0.82
C SER A 183 17.90 7.29 1.63
N ALA A 184 18.12 6.75 2.82
CA ALA A 184 19.27 7.06 3.65
C ALA A 184 19.59 5.91 4.60
N THR A 185 20.89 5.78 4.89
CA THR A 185 21.42 4.80 5.82
C THR A 185 22.20 5.53 6.91
N TYR A 186 21.95 5.17 8.14
CA TYR A 186 22.59 5.75 9.32
C TYR A 186 23.31 4.68 10.11
N ARG A 187 24.29 5.10 10.90
CA ARG A 187 24.86 4.28 11.96
C ARG A 187 23.93 4.29 13.17
N LEU A 188 24.00 3.26 14.01
CA LEU A 188 23.14 3.19 15.19
C LEU A 188 23.44 4.30 16.20
N ASP A 189 24.68 4.72 16.34
CA ASP A 189 25.11 5.84 17.20
C ASP A 189 24.53 7.20 16.75
N ASP A 190 24.10 7.32 15.49
CA ASP A 190 23.45 8.52 14.93
C ASP A 190 21.90 8.38 14.86
N TYR A 191 21.32 7.61 15.78
CA TYR A 191 19.88 7.29 15.76
C TYR A 191 18.98 8.52 15.87
N GLN A 192 19.39 9.58 16.59
CA GLN A 192 18.58 10.78 16.75
C GLN A 192 18.37 11.49 15.40
N ASN A 193 19.41 11.63 14.59
CA ASN A 193 19.32 12.20 13.25
C ASN A 193 18.51 11.30 12.31
N ALA A 194 18.66 9.98 12.43
CA ALA A 194 17.86 9.02 11.67
C ALA A 194 16.36 9.15 11.97
N LEU A 195 15.99 9.26 13.24
CA LEU A 195 14.59 9.45 13.67
C LEU A 195 14.05 10.81 13.21
N ALA A 196 14.82 11.88 13.34
CA ALA A 196 14.45 13.21 12.84
C ALA A 196 14.28 13.23 11.32
N HIS A 197 15.13 12.49 10.58
CA HIS A 197 14.97 12.31 9.14
C HIS A 197 13.71 11.52 8.81
N ALA A 198 13.46 10.42 9.50
CA ALA A 198 12.28 9.58 9.29
C ALA A 198 10.97 10.35 9.56
N ALA A 199 10.90 11.16 10.62
CA ALA A 199 9.76 12.01 10.93
C ALA A 199 9.44 13.03 9.82
N GLY A 200 10.46 13.50 9.10
CA GLY A 200 10.33 14.43 7.97
C GLY A 200 10.44 13.78 6.59
N ALA A 201 10.48 12.46 6.50
CA ALA A 201 10.88 11.70 5.29
C ALA A 201 10.19 12.16 4.01
N GLY A 202 8.86 12.26 4.02
CA GLY A 202 8.09 12.65 2.84
C GLY A 202 8.47 14.03 2.29
N ARG A 203 8.64 15.04 3.17
CA ARG A 203 9.04 16.39 2.77
C ARG A 203 10.50 16.46 2.30
N ARG A 204 11.35 15.52 2.75
CA ARG A 204 12.77 15.43 2.41
C ARG A 204 13.03 14.50 1.21
N GLY A 205 11.99 14.05 0.52
CA GLY A 205 12.14 13.16 -0.63
C GLY A 205 12.52 11.73 -0.28
N ALA A 206 12.42 11.34 1.00
CA ALA A 206 12.80 10.02 1.47
C ALA A 206 11.59 9.07 1.60
N VAL A 207 11.81 7.78 1.39
CA VAL A 207 10.82 6.71 1.53
C VAL A 207 11.15 5.82 2.72
N LYS A 208 12.37 5.27 2.76
CA LYS A 208 12.83 4.35 3.81
C LYS A 208 14.18 4.80 4.36
N ILE A 209 14.25 4.90 5.69
CA ILE A 209 15.47 5.14 6.44
C ILE A 209 15.86 3.84 7.12
N VAL A 210 17.14 3.48 7.09
CA VAL A 210 17.67 2.24 7.68
C VAL A 210 18.92 2.49 8.51
N PHE A 211 19.22 1.58 9.43
CA PHE A 211 20.52 1.52 10.11
C PHE A 211 21.40 0.44 9.47
N ASP A 212 22.68 0.76 9.22
CA ASP A 212 23.70 -0.23 8.89
C ASP A 212 24.50 -0.57 10.14
N LEU A 213 24.28 -1.78 10.64
CA LEU A 213 24.94 -2.27 11.85
C LEU A 213 26.34 -2.82 11.57
N ARG A 214 26.68 -3.11 10.31
CA ARG A 214 27.99 -3.67 9.92
C ARG A 214 29.16 -2.69 10.15
N ALA A 215 28.88 -1.39 10.12
CA ALA A 215 29.90 -0.34 10.30
C ALA A 215 30.33 -0.13 11.77
N SER A 216 29.69 -0.79 12.75
CA SER A 216 30.04 -0.68 14.18
C SER A 216 31.24 -1.55 14.59
N ASP A 217 31.53 -2.62 13.89
CA ASP A 217 32.61 -3.57 14.27
C ASP A 217 34.04 -3.09 13.94
N ALA A 218 34.20 -2.05 13.12
CA ALA A 218 35.52 -1.60 12.71
C ALA A 218 36.29 -0.77 13.77
N ARG A 219 35.61 -0.25 14.79
CA ARG A 219 36.27 0.53 15.88
C ARG A 219 36.74 -0.31 17.04
N ASN A 220 36.04 -1.37 17.40
CA ASN A 220 36.43 -2.25 18.52
C ASN A 220 37.71 -3.07 18.25
N LYS A 221 38.19 -3.15 17.01
CA LYS A 221 39.48 -3.83 16.69
C LYS A 221 40.69 -2.93 16.82
N LYS A 222 40.53 -1.60 17.03
CA LYS A 222 41.66 -0.67 17.21
C LYS A 222 41.99 -0.30 18.67
N GLU A 223 41.13 -0.69 19.61
CA GLU A 223 41.36 -0.41 21.05
C GLU A 223 41.87 -1.64 21.86
N THR A 224 42.15 -2.75 21.16
CA THR A 224 42.70 -3.98 21.76
C THR A 224 44.08 -4.39 21.22
N ASN A 225 44.89 -3.41 20.76
CA ASN A 225 46.32 -3.61 20.50
C ASN A 225 47.17 -2.58 21.19
#